data_ea6ccdfa2b4db01ceafd0ac828ac4a53
#
_entry.id   ea6ccdfa2b4db01ceafd0ac828ac4a53
#
_cell.length_a   1.000
_cell.length_b   1.000
_cell.length_c   1.000
_cell.angle_alpha   90.00
_cell.angle_beta   90.00
_cell.angle_gamma   90.00
#
_symmetry.space_group_name_H-M   'P 1'
#
loop_
_entity.id
_entity.type
_entity.pdbx_description
1 polymer ?
#
loop_
_entity_poly.entity_id
_entity_poly.type
_entity_poly.pdbx_seq_one_letter_code
_entity_poly.pdbx_strand_id
1 'polypeptide(L)'
;MAKLNLRDSIKAKAQSTISNGLVNNENIKKKIIIVDELKELIKPLQSDEYEQLKANIIQNGCQDTIKIWQTFENVAYPNSESMEEVFVLVDGHNRWKICTENQIPYNISLLHFDTLEDVKSYMIDLQLGRRNVSPLEVSYYRGLQYNRFKWIGLQQNNEEESKKTAVAIGEQYNVDERTIRRDGQFAEGLEMLTKELKTDVLGGKVKVSKKDLQKLAKIQSSASATEPVKKIETIDEINDLISPMSVQEVDNNINLVAISARNTLNEFLQSPSLENYNELEKTLVELKNLIL
;
A
#
# COMPACT_ATOMS: atom_id res chain seq x y z
N MET A 1 3.51 -9.39 -32.22
CA MET A 1 2.90 -8.59 -31.15
C MET A 1 4.03 -8.04 -30.32
N ALA A 2 4.22 -6.72 -30.28
CA ALA A 2 5.29 -6.10 -29.52
C ALA A 2 5.03 -6.32 -28.03
N LYS A 3 5.99 -6.95 -27.32
CA LYS A 3 5.98 -7.05 -25.86
C LYS A 3 5.94 -5.61 -25.32
N LEU A 4 4.88 -5.26 -24.63
CA LEU A 4 4.79 -3.99 -23.91
C LEU A 4 5.86 -4.05 -22.82
N ASN A 5 6.99 -3.38 -23.06
CA ASN A 5 8.04 -3.24 -22.08
C ASN A 5 7.61 -2.12 -21.12
N LEU A 6 6.90 -2.49 -20.06
CA LEU A 6 6.32 -1.58 -19.08
C LEU A 6 7.35 -0.55 -18.59
N ARG A 7 8.59 -1.01 -18.42
CA ARG A 7 9.73 -0.17 -18.03
C ARG A 7 10.08 0.87 -19.08
N ASP A 8 10.00 0.49 -20.36
CA ASP A 8 10.32 1.40 -21.48
C ASP A 8 9.18 2.39 -21.71
N SER A 9 7.93 1.99 -21.50
CA SER A 9 6.79 2.92 -21.58
C SER A 9 6.79 3.94 -20.43
N ILE A 10 7.12 3.52 -19.21
CA ILE A 10 7.26 4.42 -18.03
C ILE A 10 8.49 5.30 -18.21
N LYS A 11 9.63 4.75 -18.64
CA LYS A 11 10.83 5.54 -18.95
C LYS A 11 10.63 6.48 -20.12
N ALA A 12 9.99 6.03 -21.19
CA ALA A 12 9.70 6.88 -22.35
C ALA A 12 8.76 8.03 -21.97
N LYS A 13 7.71 7.75 -21.18
CA LYS A 13 6.84 8.80 -20.62
C LYS A 13 7.61 9.75 -19.69
N ALA A 14 8.42 9.22 -18.76
CA ALA A 14 9.22 10.04 -17.87
C ALA A 14 10.28 10.86 -18.62
N GLN A 15 10.92 10.31 -19.65
CA GLN A 15 11.93 11.01 -20.46
C GLN A 15 11.32 12.03 -21.42
N SER A 16 10.14 11.76 -22.00
CA SER A 16 9.42 12.76 -22.81
C SER A 16 8.88 13.91 -21.96
N THR A 17 8.82 13.74 -20.66
CA THR A 17 8.19 14.65 -19.69
C THR A 17 9.20 15.48 -18.89
N ILE A 18 10.50 15.15 -18.97
CA ILE A 18 11.54 15.99 -18.38
C ILE A 18 11.79 17.15 -19.34
N SER A 19 11.09 18.26 -19.13
CA SER A 19 11.51 19.51 -19.78
C SER A 19 12.87 19.87 -19.19
N ASN A 20 13.91 19.83 -20.03
CA ASN A 20 15.32 20.07 -19.68
C ASN A 20 15.61 21.51 -19.20
N GLY A 21 14.72 22.11 -18.45
CA GLY A 21 14.88 23.46 -17.91
C GLY A 21 15.08 23.44 -16.42
N LEU A 22 16.29 23.74 -15.96
CA LEU A 22 16.51 24.24 -14.60
C LEU A 22 15.79 25.58 -14.49
N VAL A 23 14.59 25.58 -13.91
CA VAL A 23 13.80 26.77 -13.75
C VAL A 23 14.09 27.36 -12.36
N ASN A 24 14.78 28.48 -12.33
CA ASN A 24 14.95 29.29 -11.13
C ASN A 24 13.82 30.32 -11.04
N ASN A 25 12.57 29.84 -10.81
CA ASN A 25 11.41 30.73 -10.80
C ASN A 25 10.87 30.87 -9.37
N GLU A 26 11.12 32.00 -8.76
CA GLU A 26 10.67 32.31 -7.38
C GLU A 26 9.15 32.29 -7.22
N ASN A 27 8.40 32.54 -8.28
CA ASN A 27 6.93 32.46 -8.24
C ASN A 27 6.44 31.01 -8.10
N ILE A 28 7.12 30.06 -8.75
CA ILE A 28 6.81 28.62 -8.61
C ILE A 28 7.16 28.16 -7.20
N LYS A 29 8.32 28.54 -6.68
CA LYS A 29 8.78 28.14 -5.35
C LYS A 29 7.80 28.49 -4.24
N LYS A 30 7.10 29.63 -4.36
CA LYS A 30 6.07 30.08 -3.40
C LYS A 30 4.77 29.30 -3.47
N LYS A 31 4.53 28.58 -4.57
CA LYS A 31 3.31 27.81 -4.84
C LYS A 31 3.51 26.29 -4.69
N ILE A 32 4.68 25.86 -4.19
CA ILE A 32 4.95 24.43 -4.00
C ILE A 32 4.06 23.90 -2.89
N ILE A 33 3.32 22.84 -3.20
CA ILE A 33 2.45 22.12 -2.27
C ILE A 33 2.95 20.70 -2.06
N ILE A 34 2.56 20.11 -0.94
CA ILE A 34 2.84 18.70 -0.61
C ILE A 34 1.51 17.96 -0.60
N VAL A 35 1.42 16.90 -1.40
CA VAL A 35 0.32 15.95 -1.39
C VAL A 35 0.67 14.83 -0.41
N ASP A 36 -0.12 14.65 0.64
CA ASP A 36 0.19 13.70 1.72
C ASP A 36 0.32 12.26 1.21
N GLU A 37 -0.54 11.87 0.28
CA GLU A 37 -0.52 10.55 -0.35
C GLU A 37 0.82 10.26 -1.08
N LEU A 38 1.43 11.27 -1.70
CA LEU A 38 2.75 11.14 -2.31
C LEU A 38 3.87 11.13 -1.26
N LYS A 39 3.74 11.97 -0.23
CA LYS A 39 4.71 12.01 0.87
C LYS A 39 4.82 10.69 1.62
N GLU A 40 3.73 9.93 1.73
CA GLU A 40 3.71 8.61 2.37
C GLU A 40 4.51 7.53 1.64
N LEU A 41 4.78 7.72 0.35
CA LEU A 41 5.66 6.84 -0.43
C LEU A 41 7.14 7.04 -0.12
N ILE A 42 7.50 8.09 0.63
CA ILE A 42 8.89 8.45 0.91
C ILE A 42 9.26 7.94 2.29
N LYS A 43 10.34 7.16 2.35
CA LYS A 43 10.94 6.79 3.64
C LYS A 43 11.46 8.03 4.35
N PRO A 44 11.03 8.29 5.60
CA PRO A 44 11.63 9.35 6.40
C PRO A 44 13.10 9.05 6.69
N LEU A 45 13.94 10.10 6.68
CA LEU A 45 15.32 9.98 7.11
C LEU A 45 15.39 9.73 8.62
N GLN A 46 16.40 8.98 9.06
CA GLN A 46 16.73 8.93 10.49
C GLN A 46 17.29 10.29 10.94
N SER A 47 17.22 10.54 12.25
CA SER A 47 17.59 11.86 12.79
C SER A 47 19.04 12.26 12.47
N ASP A 48 19.97 11.32 12.57
CA ASP A 48 21.38 11.53 12.24
C ASP A 48 21.62 11.77 10.75
N GLU A 49 20.92 11.02 9.88
CA GLU A 49 20.96 11.23 8.42
C GLU A 49 20.42 12.62 8.05
N TYR A 50 19.34 13.05 8.72
CA TYR A 50 18.76 14.37 8.49
C TYR A 50 19.71 15.48 8.91
N GLU A 51 20.35 15.39 10.09
CA GLU A 51 21.30 16.39 10.57
C GLU A 51 22.57 16.44 9.70
N GLN A 52 23.06 15.30 9.21
CA GLN A 52 24.18 15.26 8.25
C GLN A 52 23.80 15.94 6.94
N LEU A 53 22.62 15.65 6.39
CA LEU A 53 22.12 16.30 5.18
C LEU A 53 21.98 17.81 5.37
N LYS A 54 21.46 18.24 6.52
CA LYS A 54 21.28 19.65 6.87
C LYS A 54 22.62 20.37 6.97
N ALA A 55 23.60 19.78 7.69
CA ALA A 55 24.94 20.34 7.79
C ALA A 55 25.61 20.49 6.42
N ASN A 56 25.48 19.47 5.56
CA ASN A 56 26.02 19.52 4.21
C ASN A 56 25.39 20.63 3.37
N ILE A 57 24.05 20.77 3.38
CA ILE A 57 23.34 21.80 2.62
C ILE A 57 23.69 23.20 3.13
N ILE A 58 23.82 23.39 4.44
CA ILE A 58 24.23 24.68 5.02
C ILE A 58 25.64 25.06 4.58
N GLN A 59 26.56 24.09 4.57
CA GLN A 59 27.96 24.32 4.23
C GLN A 59 28.20 24.50 2.72
N ASN A 60 27.56 23.67 1.89
CA ASN A 60 27.91 23.53 0.46
C ASN A 60 26.77 24.01 -0.48
N GLY A 61 25.63 24.44 0.08
CA GLY A 61 24.41 24.75 -0.70
C GLY A 61 23.67 23.49 -1.17
N CYS A 62 22.50 23.69 -1.75
CA CYS A 62 21.69 22.62 -2.30
C CYS A 62 22.18 22.27 -3.72
N GLN A 63 22.96 21.20 -3.86
CA GLN A 63 23.56 20.80 -5.13
C GLN A 63 22.55 20.13 -6.07
N ASP A 64 21.70 19.26 -5.53
CA ASP A 64 20.71 18.53 -6.31
C ASP A 64 19.41 19.32 -6.49
N THR A 65 18.81 19.23 -7.67
CA THR A 65 17.52 19.86 -7.96
C THR A 65 16.39 19.23 -7.17
N ILE A 66 15.39 20.03 -6.82
CA ILE A 66 14.13 19.59 -6.24
C ILE A 66 13.15 19.34 -7.38
N LYS A 67 12.55 18.15 -7.42
CA LYS A 67 11.64 17.76 -8.50
C LYS A 67 10.22 18.12 -8.17
N ILE A 68 9.59 18.84 -9.06
CA ILE A 68 8.25 19.41 -8.90
C ILE A 68 7.38 18.95 -10.06
N TRP A 69 6.24 18.39 -9.78
CA TRP A 69 5.21 18.06 -10.75
C TRP A 69 4.31 19.27 -10.99
N GLN A 70 4.34 19.80 -12.20
CA GLN A 70 3.44 20.87 -12.66
C GLN A 70 2.16 20.22 -13.14
N THR A 71 1.03 20.57 -12.56
CA THR A 71 -0.27 19.99 -12.85
C THR A 71 -1.41 20.93 -12.46
N PHE A 72 -2.65 20.44 -12.55
CA PHE A 72 -3.83 21.12 -12.05
C PHE A 72 -4.33 20.53 -10.74
N GLU A 73 -5.00 21.32 -9.91
CA GLU A 73 -5.45 20.91 -8.58
C GLU A 73 -6.37 19.69 -8.62
N ASN A 74 -7.31 19.62 -9.57
CA ASN A 74 -8.21 18.48 -9.76
C ASN A 74 -7.49 17.17 -10.18
N VAL A 75 -6.27 17.27 -10.70
CA VAL A 75 -5.43 16.10 -11.03
C VAL A 75 -4.61 15.67 -9.82
N ALA A 76 -4.08 16.64 -9.05
CA ALA A 76 -3.34 16.38 -7.82
C ALA A 76 -4.25 15.88 -6.68
N TYR A 77 -5.47 16.39 -6.63
CA TYR A 77 -6.52 16.05 -5.67
C TYR A 77 -7.79 15.65 -6.42
N PRO A 78 -8.05 14.36 -6.67
CA PRO A 78 -9.18 13.89 -7.49
C PRO A 78 -10.57 14.34 -6.99
N ASN A 79 -10.67 14.77 -5.73
CA ASN A 79 -11.91 15.29 -5.14
C ASN A 79 -12.05 16.81 -5.25
N SER A 80 -11.08 17.52 -5.83
CA SER A 80 -11.14 18.97 -6.09
C SER A 80 -11.75 19.23 -7.48
N GLU A 81 -12.61 20.23 -7.57
CA GLU A 81 -13.15 20.72 -8.85
C GLU A 81 -12.31 21.87 -9.43
N SER A 82 -11.30 22.33 -8.69
CA SER A 82 -10.45 23.47 -9.07
C SER A 82 -9.51 23.06 -10.21
N MET A 83 -9.45 23.93 -11.23
CA MET A 83 -8.51 23.84 -12.36
C MET A 83 -7.31 24.77 -12.20
N GLU A 84 -7.01 25.22 -10.98
CA GLU A 84 -5.84 26.05 -10.75
C GLU A 84 -4.54 25.24 -10.96
N GLU A 85 -3.54 25.92 -11.52
CA GLU A 85 -2.21 25.33 -11.70
C GLU A 85 -1.51 25.24 -10.35
N VAL A 86 -1.05 24.02 -10.02
CA VAL A 86 -0.33 23.69 -8.78
C VAL A 86 1.01 23.03 -9.07
N PHE A 87 1.92 23.17 -8.13
CA PHE A 87 3.29 22.66 -8.20
C PHE A 87 3.54 21.70 -7.05
N VAL A 88 3.45 20.42 -7.32
CA VAL A 88 3.51 19.35 -6.30
C VAL A 88 4.94 18.89 -6.10
N LEU A 89 5.39 18.85 -4.85
CA LEU A 89 6.70 18.33 -4.49
C LEU A 89 6.77 16.80 -4.67
N VAL A 90 7.64 16.32 -5.55
CA VAL A 90 7.78 14.90 -5.89
C VAL A 90 9.04 14.28 -5.29
N ASP A 91 10.20 14.94 -5.44
CA ASP A 91 11.45 14.47 -4.85
C ASP A 91 12.24 15.62 -4.24
N GLY A 92 12.96 15.31 -3.16
CA GLY A 92 13.76 16.28 -2.42
C GLY A 92 13.04 16.93 -1.25
N HIS A 93 12.05 16.30 -0.63
CA HIS A 93 11.26 16.84 0.50
C HIS A 93 12.15 17.35 1.65
N ASN A 94 13.17 16.58 2.05
CA ASN A 94 14.08 17.00 3.12
C ASN A 94 14.95 18.18 2.66
N ARG A 95 15.45 18.17 1.43
CA ARG A 95 16.22 19.28 0.85
C ARG A 95 15.38 20.56 0.77
N TRP A 96 14.16 20.44 0.26
CA TRP A 96 13.22 21.55 0.18
C TRP A 96 12.93 22.14 1.56
N LYS A 97 12.65 21.32 2.56
CA LYS A 97 12.42 21.75 3.93
C LYS A 97 13.63 22.49 4.50
N ILE A 98 14.83 21.91 4.41
CA ILE A 98 16.06 22.52 4.90
C ILE A 98 16.34 23.86 4.20
N CYS A 99 16.22 23.90 2.88
CA CYS A 99 16.47 25.12 2.12
C CYS A 99 15.48 26.23 2.45
N THR A 100 14.19 25.89 2.61
CA THR A 100 13.15 26.86 2.93
C THR A 100 13.33 27.40 4.35
N GLU A 101 13.57 26.54 5.33
CA GLU A 101 13.78 26.93 6.73
C GLU A 101 15.03 27.80 6.93
N ASN A 102 16.10 27.51 6.17
CA ASN A 102 17.38 28.22 6.30
C ASN A 102 17.62 29.27 5.21
N GLN A 103 16.62 29.55 4.37
CA GLN A 103 16.69 30.54 3.27
C GLN A 103 17.84 30.28 2.29
N ILE A 104 18.18 29.01 2.05
CA ILE A 104 19.25 28.60 1.13
C ILE A 104 18.66 28.50 -0.29
N PRO A 105 19.31 29.12 -1.29
CA PRO A 105 18.90 28.98 -2.67
C PRO A 105 18.92 27.53 -3.15
N TYR A 106 17.92 27.17 -3.94
CA TYR A 106 17.83 25.84 -4.57
C TYR A 106 17.26 25.91 -5.98
N ASN A 107 17.60 24.93 -6.79
CA ASN A 107 17.08 24.80 -8.13
C ASN A 107 15.90 23.80 -8.15
N ILE A 108 14.96 24.04 -9.06
CA ILE A 108 13.83 23.13 -9.29
C ILE A 108 13.91 22.51 -10.69
N SER A 109 13.37 21.29 -10.83
CA SER A 109 13.17 20.62 -12.11
C SER A 109 11.69 20.31 -12.23
N LEU A 110 11.05 20.83 -13.28
CA LEU A 110 9.63 20.55 -13.53
C LEU A 110 9.47 19.20 -14.20
N LEU A 111 8.52 18.43 -13.68
CA LEU A 111 8.06 17.16 -14.23
C LEU A 111 6.61 17.35 -14.69
N HIS A 112 6.24 16.64 -15.73
CA HIS A 112 4.86 16.61 -16.24
C HIS A 112 4.41 15.16 -16.27
N PHE A 113 3.30 14.87 -15.62
CA PHE A 113 2.63 13.58 -15.61
C PHE A 113 1.15 13.83 -15.88
N ASP A 114 0.51 12.92 -16.58
CA ASP A 114 -0.91 13.06 -16.90
C ASP A 114 -1.81 12.79 -15.71
N THR A 115 -1.37 11.90 -14.81
CA THR A 115 -2.17 11.46 -13.65
C THR A 115 -1.35 11.39 -12.36
N LEU A 116 -2.04 11.46 -11.21
CA LEU A 116 -1.46 11.21 -9.90
C LEU A 116 -0.82 9.82 -9.81
N GLU A 117 -1.42 8.84 -10.50
CA GLU A 117 -0.94 7.47 -10.53
C GLU A 117 0.40 7.34 -11.27
N ASP A 118 0.63 8.10 -12.33
CA ASP A 118 1.93 8.13 -13.03
C ASP A 118 3.03 8.69 -12.10
N VAL A 119 2.69 9.71 -11.29
CA VAL A 119 3.62 10.27 -10.29
C VAL A 119 3.95 9.24 -9.21
N LYS A 120 2.95 8.53 -8.68
CA LYS A 120 3.17 7.45 -7.70
C LYS A 120 4.09 6.37 -8.26
N SER A 121 3.88 5.94 -9.51
CA SER A 121 4.75 4.97 -10.18
C SER A 121 6.19 5.47 -10.25
N TYR A 122 6.37 6.71 -10.71
CA TYR A 122 7.67 7.34 -10.78
C TYR A 122 8.37 7.42 -9.41
N MET A 123 7.63 7.78 -8.36
CA MET A 123 8.18 7.87 -7.00
C MET A 123 8.58 6.49 -6.45
N ILE A 124 7.77 5.44 -6.71
CA ILE A 124 8.11 4.07 -6.32
C ILE A 124 9.41 3.63 -7.01
N ASP A 125 9.55 3.89 -8.32
CA ASP A 125 10.76 3.58 -9.07
C ASP A 125 11.98 4.33 -8.53
N LEU A 126 11.81 5.60 -8.11
CA LEU A 126 12.88 6.36 -7.45
C LEU A 126 13.30 5.72 -6.12
N GLN A 127 12.35 5.21 -5.31
CA GLN A 127 12.71 4.52 -4.05
C GLN A 127 13.47 3.23 -4.34
N LEU A 128 13.00 2.42 -5.30
CA LEU A 128 13.66 1.17 -5.70
C LEU A 128 15.07 1.40 -6.31
N GLY A 129 15.30 2.56 -6.91
CA GLY A 129 16.61 2.94 -7.46
C GLY A 129 17.62 3.45 -6.43
N ARG A 130 17.25 3.62 -5.15
CA ARG A 130 18.16 4.09 -4.10
C ARG A 130 19.18 3.01 -3.74
N ARG A 131 20.39 3.42 -3.35
CA ARG A 131 21.49 2.49 -3.00
C ARG A 131 21.26 1.73 -1.70
N ASN A 132 20.54 2.32 -0.74
CA ASN A 132 20.38 1.80 0.62
C ASN A 132 18.95 1.32 0.88
N VAL A 133 18.39 0.54 -0.05
CA VAL A 133 17.05 -0.07 0.12
C VAL A 133 17.21 -1.46 0.71
N SER A 134 16.59 -1.72 1.85
CA SER A 134 16.60 -3.03 2.47
C SER A 134 15.78 -4.04 1.65
N PRO A 135 16.04 -5.37 1.77
CA PRO A 135 15.23 -6.38 1.09
C PRO A 135 13.73 -6.31 1.45
N LEU A 136 13.41 -5.83 2.64
CA LEU A 136 12.04 -5.65 3.10
C LEU A 136 11.35 -4.49 2.36
N GLU A 137 12.05 -3.37 2.22
CA GLU A 137 11.58 -2.21 1.47
C GLU A 137 11.44 -2.51 -0.03
N VAL A 138 12.38 -3.26 -0.62
CA VAL A 138 12.27 -3.73 -2.02
C VAL A 138 10.98 -4.53 -2.21
N SER A 139 10.68 -5.46 -1.29
CA SER A 139 9.43 -6.23 -1.35
C SER A 139 8.19 -5.34 -1.21
N TYR A 140 8.23 -4.37 -0.31
CA TYR A 140 7.14 -3.41 -0.12
C TYR A 140 6.87 -2.59 -1.39
N TYR A 141 7.90 -1.95 -1.95
CA TYR A 141 7.73 -1.13 -3.16
C TYR A 141 7.32 -1.94 -4.40
N ARG A 142 7.86 -3.17 -4.58
CA ARG A 142 7.38 -4.08 -5.64
C ARG A 142 5.92 -4.46 -5.44
N GLY A 143 5.54 -4.72 -4.19
CA GLY A 143 4.16 -5.03 -3.82
C GLY A 143 3.21 -3.87 -4.11
N LEU A 144 3.57 -2.64 -3.76
CA LEU A 144 2.81 -1.44 -4.09
C LEU A 144 2.64 -1.29 -5.61
N GLN A 145 3.73 -1.46 -6.37
CA GLN A 145 3.68 -1.37 -7.83
C GLN A 145 2.75 -2.43 -8.42
N TYR A 146 2.84 -3.68 -7.94
CA TYR A 146 1.95 -4.76 -8.37
C TYR A 146 0.48 -4.47 -8.07
N ASN A 147 0.16 -4.06 -6.85
CA ASN A 147 -1.21 -3.81 -6.43
C ASN A 147 -1.84 -2.68 -7.23
N ARG A 148 -1.08 -1.63 -7.54
CA ARG A 148 -1.53 -0.52 -8.39
C ARG A 148 -1.85 -0.98 -9.81
N PHE A 149 -0.94 -1.68 -10.47
CA PHE A 149 -1.18 -2.16 -11.83
C PHE A 149 -2.32 -3.18 -11.89
N LYS A 150 -2.44 -4.03 -10.86
CA LYS A 150 -3.57 -4.94 -10.70
C LYS A 150 -4.88 -4.17 -10.61
N TRP A 151 -4.93 -3.10 -9.81
CA TRP A 151 -6.12 -2.27 -9.66
C TRP A 151 -6.51 -1.57 -10.96
N ILE A 152 -5.56 -1.00 -11.70
CA ILE A 152 -5.78 -0.40 -13.03
C ILE A 152 -6.34 -1.45 -14.01
N GLY A 153 -5.77 -2.65 -14.05
CA GLY A 153 -6.24 -3.75 -14.88
C GLY A 153 -7.67 -4.19 -14.55
N LEU A 154 -8.03 -4.24 -13.27
CA LEU A 154 -9.40 -4.57 -12.82
C LEU A 154 -10.42 -3.50 -13.22
N GLN A 155 -10.06 -2.21 -13.19
CA GLN A 155 -10.93 -1.12 -13.66
C GLN A 155 -11.23 -1.20 -15.15
N GLN A 156 -10.33 -1.79 -15.94
CA GLN A 156 -10.51 -2.02 -17.38
C GLN A 156 -11.22 -3.35 -17.68
N ASN A 157 -11.79 -4.04 -16.69
CA ASN A 157 -12.46 -5.35 -16.80
C ASN A 157 -11.60 -6.45 -17.43
N ASN A 158 -10.29 -6.46 -17.20
CA ASN A 158 -9.36 -7.37 -17.83
C ASN A 158 -8.59 -8.24 -16.82
N GLU A 159 -9.20 -9.35 -16.38
CA GLU A 159 -8.57 -10.30 -15.44
C GLU A 159 -7.29 -10.95 -16.02
N GLU A 160 -7.18 -11.09 -17.33
CA GLU A 160 -5.97 -11.58 -17.99
C GLU A 160 -4.79 -10.60 -17.85
N GLU A 161 -5.05 -9.30 -17.85
CA GLU A 161 -4.01 -8.29 -17.61
C GLU A 161 -3.45 -8.34 -16.19
N SER A 162 -4.30 -8.62 -15.20
CA SER A 162 -3.85 -8.81 -13.81
C SER A 162 -2.87 -9.98 -13.65
N LYS A 163 -3.09 -11.08 -14.40
CA LYS A 163 -2.15 -12.21 -14.42
C LYS A 163 -0.84 -11.86 -15.14
N LYS A 164 -0.93 -11.16 -16.27
CA LYS A 164 0.23 -10.68 -17.05
C LYS A 164 1.07 -9.66 -16.26
N THR A 165 0.44 -8.86 -15.39
CA THR A 165 1.13 -7.87 -14.56
C THR A 165 2.13 -8.51 -13.60
N ALA A 166 1.77 -9.61 -12.91
CA ALA A 166 2.69 -10.28 -12.00
C ALA A 166 3.91 -10.87 -12.73
N VAL A 167 3.69 -11.41 -13.94
CA VAL A 167 4.75 -11.94 -14.79
C VAL A 167 5.67 -10.81 -15.27
N ALA A 168 5.10 -9.72 -15.80
CA ALA A 168 5.87 -8.58 -16.31
C ALA A 168 6.74 -7.92 -15.21
N ILE A 169 6.20 -7.74 -14.01
CA ILE A 169 6.95 -7.20 -12.87
C ILE A 169 7.99 -8.23 -12.42
N GLY A 170 7.67 -9.53 -12.41
CA GLY A 170 8.61 -10.59 -12.09
C GLY A 170 9.83 -10.59 -13.02
N GLU A 171 9.61 -10.48 -14.33
CA GLU A 171 10.68 -10.33 -15.33
C GLU A 171 11.51 -9.07 -15.10
N GLN A 172 10.86 -7.94 -14.76
CA GLN A 172 11.54 -6.67 -14.50
C GLN A 172 12.53 -6.75 -13.33
N TYR A 173 12.15 -7.44 -12.25
CA TYR A 173 12.96 -7.57 -11.02
C TYR A 173 13.71 -8.91 -10.91
N ASN A 174 13.66 -9.73 -11.96
CA ASN A 174 14.28 -11.08 -11.98
C ASN A 174 13.85 -11.94 -10.79
N VAL A 175 12.54 -11.97 -10.54
CA VAL A 175 11.91 -12.81 -9.50
C VAL A 175 10.69 -13.54 -10.08
N ASP A 176 10.31 -14.64 -9.45
CA ASP A 176 9.12 -15.40 -9.81
C ASP A 176 7.83 -14.60 -9.58
N GLU A 177 6.80 -14.80 -10.42
CA GLU A 177 5.49 -14.16 -10.31
C GLU A 177 4.82 -14.39 -8.96
N ARG A 178 5.07 -15.56 -8.34
CA ARG A 178 4.55 -15.89 -7.01
C ARG A 178 5.16 -15.00 -5.94
N THR A 179 6.43 -14.62 -6.10
CA THR A 179 7.10 -13.64 -5.23
C THR A 179 6.42 -12.28 -5.34
N ILE A 180 6.12 -11.83 -6.56
CA ILE A 180 5.42 -10.55 -6.79
C ILE A 180 4.04 -10.53 -6.12
N ARG A 181 3.25 -11.60 -6.27
CA ARG A 181 1.93 -11.72 -5.61
C ARG A 181 2.04 -11.71 -4.09
N ARG A 182 3.06 -12.35 -3.52
CA ARG A 182 3.33 -12.34 -2.08
C ARG A 182 3.80 -10.97 -1.59
N ASP A 183 4.60 -10.26 -2.39
CA ASP A 183 4.99 -8.89 -2.10
C ASP A 183 3.78 -7.94 -2.15
N GLY A 184 2.81 -8.18 -3.06
CA GLY A 184 1.53 -7.46 -3.08
C GLY A 184 0.75 -7.64 -1.77
N GLN A 185 0.56 -8.89 -1.33
CA GLN A 185 -0.09 -9.17 -0.05
C GLN A 185 0.66 -8.58 1.15
N PHE A 186 2.00 -8.60 1.10
CA PHE A 186 2.83 -7.98 2.13
C PHE A 186 2.64 -6.47 2.18
N ALA A 187 2.61 -5.80 1.04
CA ALA A 187 2.34 -4.37 0.96
C ALA A 187 0.94 -4.02 1.48
N GLU A 188 -0.09 -4.78 1.10
CA GLU A 188 -1.45 -4.62 1.62
C GLU A 188 -1.49 -4.71 3.15
N GLY A 189 -0.82 -5.72 3.73
CA GLY A 189 -0.74 -5.87 5.19
C GLY A 189 -0.01 -4.72 5.87
N LEU A 190 1.05 -4.18 5.27
CA LEU A 190 1.76 -3.00 5.79
C LEU A 190 0.90 -1.73 5.71
N GLU A 191 0.07 -1.58 4.68
CA GLU A 191 -0.84 -0.44 4.56
C GLU A 191 -1.96 -0.45 5.60
N MET A 192 -2.20 -1.56 6.29
CA MET A 192 -3.14 -1.64 7.41
C MET A 192 -2.57 -1.06 8.71
N LEU A 193 -1.26 -0.91 8.81
CA LEU A 193 -0.59 -0.36 9.99
C LEU A 193 -0.68 1.17 10.03
N THR A 194 -0.55 1.74 11.24
CA THR A 194 -0.30 3.18 11.36
C THR A 194 1.03 3.55 10.70
N LYS A 195 1.19 4.82 10.39
CA LYS A 195 2.38 5.34 9.71
C LYS A 195 3.65 5.10 10.53
N GLU A 196 3.54 5.27 11.84
CA GLU A 196 4.61 5.07 12.81
C GLU A 196 5.04 3.61 12.82
N LEU A 197 4.09 2.69 13.02
CA LEU A 197 4.38 1.25 13.08
C LEU A 197 4.91 0.74 11.73
N LYS A 198 4.34 1.17 10.60
CA LYS A 198 4.85 0.85 9.25
C LYS A 198 6.30 1.29 9.07
N THR A 199 6.63 2.51 9.50
CA THR A 199 8.00 3.04 9.42
C THR A 199 8.96 2.23 10.29
N ASP A 200 8.57 1.85 11.49
CA ASP A 200 9.41 1.08 12.40
C ASP A 200 9.61 -0.37 11.92
N VAL A 201 8.60 -0.98 11.31
CA VAL A 201 8.71 -2.31 10.66
C VAL A 201 9.64 -2.25 9.45
N LEU A 202 9.46 -1.30 8.54
CA LEU A 202 10.32 -1.14 7.36
C LEU A 202 11.75 -0.75 7.73
N GLY A 203 11.91 0.05 8.79
CA GLY A 203 13.21 0.42 9.35
C GLY A 203 13.90 -0.68 10.16
N GLY A 204 13.23 -1.82 10.39
CA GLY A 204 13.78 -2.95 11.16
C GLY A 204 13.83 -2.75 12.67
N LYS A 205 13.27 -1.67 13.20
CA LYS A 205 13.16 -1.43 14.65
C LYS A 205 12.16 -2.38 15.30
N VAL A 206 11.09 -2.68 14.57
CA VAL A 206 10.04 -3.60 14.98
C VAL A 206 10.06 -4.82 14.05
N LYS A 207 10.09 -6.02 14.64
CA LYS A 207 10.15 -7.28 13.88
C LYS A 207 8.76 -7.88 13.74
N VAL A 208 8.20 -7.81 12.54
CA VAL A 208 7.00 -8.52 12.14
C VAL A 208 7.33 -9.41 10.94
N SER A 209 6.86 -10.66 10.93
CA SER A 209 7.15 -11.55 9.81
C SER A 209 6.36 -11.16 8.56
N LYS A 210 6.98 -11.31 7.37
CA LYS A 210 6.26 -11.10 6.10
C LYS A 210 5.01 -11.98 6.01
N LYS A 211 5.07 -13.20 6.56
CA LYS A 211 3.95 -14.15 6.54
C LYS A 211 2.76 -13.63 7.35
N ASP A 212 3.02 -12.98 8.47
CA ASP A 212 1.96 -12.47 9.34
C ASP A 212 1.26 -11.27 8.70
N LEU A 213 2.02 -10.37 8.07
CA LEU A 213 1.44 -9.27 7.29
C LEU A 213 0.66 -9.77 6.06
N GLN A 214 1.12 -10.84 5.40
CA GLN A 214 0.38 -11.48 4.32
C GLN A 214 -0.92 -12.14 4.79
N LYS A 215 -0.95 -12.72 6.01
CA LYS A 215 -2.19 -13.24 6.62
C LYS A 215 -3.15 -12.12 6.95
N LEU A 216 -2.65 -11.03 7.52
CA LEU A 216 -3.44 -9.85 7.85
C LEU A 216 -4.17 -9.30 6.61
N ALA A 217 -3.47 -9.16 5.48
CA ALA A 217 -4.06 -8.74 4.21
C ALA A 217 -5.18 -9.70 3.74
N LYS A 218 -5.03 -11.00 3.94
CA LYS A 218 -6.07 -11.99 3.57
C LYS A 218 -7.30 -11.90 4.45
N ILE A 219 -7.15 -11.69 5.75
CA ILE A 219 -8.26 -11.51 6.69
C ILE A 219 -9.09 -10.30 6.26
N GLN A 220 -8.43 -9.17 5.94
CA GLN A 220 -9.11 -7.97 5.48
C GLN A 220 -9.87 -8.19 4.16
N SER A 221 -9.28 -8.90 3.19
CA SER A 221 -9.94 -9.17 1.91
C SER A 221 -11.18 -10.06 2.04
N SER A 222 -11.30 -10.77 3.15
CA SER A 222 -12.45 -11.65 3.48
C SER A 222 -13.51 -10.93 4.32
N ALA A 223 -13.18 -9.79 4.95
CA ALA A 223 -14.13 -8.99 5.73
C ALA A 223 -14.98 -8.11 4.79
N SER A 224 -16.28 -8.04 5.06
CA SER A 224 -17.24 -7.23 4.27
C SER A 224 -16.85 -5.75 4.31
N ALA A 225 -16.85 -5.08 3.16
CA ALA A 225 -16.33 -3.73 2.89
C ALA A 225 -17.15 -2.57 3.52
N THR A 226 -17.85 -2.77 4.62
CA THR A 226 -18.83 -1.81 5.16
C THR A 226 -18.33 -0.90 6.27
N GLU A 227 -17.13 -1.11 6.83
CA GLU A 227 -16.60 -0.24 7.88
C GLU A 227 -15.24 0.36 7.50
N PRO A 228 -14.95 1.61 7.90
CA PRO A 228 -13.63 2.20 7.71
C PRO A 228 -12.59 1.38 8.48
N VAL A 229 -11.58 0.91 7.77
CA VAL A 229 -10.52 0.06 8.33
C VAL A 229 -9.77 0.83 9.40
N LYS A 230 -9.95 0.44 10.67
CA LYS A 230 -9.14 0.97 11.77
C LYS A 230 -7.67 0.57 11.52
N LYS A 231 -6.77 1.55 11.52
CA LYS A 231 -5.33 1.29 11.40
C LYS A 231 -4.82 0.60 12.67
N ILE A 232 -3.92 -0.37 12.50
CA ILE A 232 -3.32 -1.17 13.57
C ILE A 232 -2.13 -0.40 14.14
N GLU A 233 -2.11 -0.23 15.45
CA GLU A 233 -1.12 0.58 16.16
C GLU A 233 -0.02 -0.25 16.83
N THR A 234 -0.31 -1.52 17.17
CA THR A 234 0.58 -2.36 17.96
C THR A 234 0.80 -3.74 17.35
N ILE A 235 1.92 -4.39 17.76
CA ILE A 235 2.20 -5.78 17.35
C ILE A 235 1.19 -6.74 17.98
N ASP A 236 0.72 -6.45 19.20
CA ASP A 236 -0.22 -7.30 19.91
C ASP A 236 -1.55 -7.36 19.15
N GLU A 237 -2.04 -6.24 18.62
CA GLU A 237 -3.21 -6.23 17.71
C GLU A 237 -2.98 -7.08 16.45
N ILE A 238 -1.78 -7.07 15.87
CA ILE A 238 -1.46 -7.96 14.75
C ILE A 238 -1.56 -9.42 15.18
N ASN A 239 -0.94 -9.77 16.32
CA ASN A 239 -0.94 -11.14 16.83
C ASN A 239 -2.35 -11.63 17.16
N ASP A 240 -3.19 -10.79 17.75
CA ASP A 240 -4.58 -11.10 18.06
C ASP A 240 -5.40 -11.38 16.79
N LEU A 241 -5.20 -10.57 15.75
CA LEU A 241 -5.91 -10.73 14.46
C LEU A 241 -5.46 -11.97 13.67
N ILE A 242 -4.18 -12.36 13.75
CA ILE A 242 -3.63 -13.51 13.00
C ILE A 242 -3.60 -14.81 13.80
N SER A 243 -3.83 -14.75 15.13
CA SER A 243 -3.86 -15.95 15.98
C SER A 243 -5.08 -16.81 15.64
N PRO A 244 -4.88 -18.10 15.34
CA PRO A 244 -6.00 -18.96 14.98
C PRO A 244 -6.91 -19.31 16.16
N MET A 245 -6.63 -18.83 17.37
CA MET A 245 -7.28 -19.31 18.60
C MET A 245 -8.73 -18.86 18.80
N SER A 246 -9.22 -17.79 18.15
CA SER A 246 -10.61 -17.34 18.41
C SER A 246 -11.63 -17.78 17.35
N VAL A 247 -11.19 -18.01 16.11
CA VAL A 247 -12.14 -18.31 15.01
C VAL A 247 -12.27 -19.81 14.73
N GLN A 248 -11.16 -20.58 14.84
CA GLN A 248 -11.23 -22.03 14.56
C GLN A 248 -11.88 -22.87 15.67
N GLU A 249 -11.78 -22.47 16.95
CA GLU A 249 -12.51 -23.18 18.02
C GLU A 249 -14.00 -22.85 18.00
N VAL A 250 -14.36 -21.61 17.72
CA VAL A 250 -15.78 -21.20 17.57
C VAL A 250 -16.37 -21.80 16.29
N ASP A 251 -15.67 -21.73 15.14
CA ASP A 251 -16.13 -22.34 13.88
C ASP A 251 -16.19 -23.86 13.96
N ASN A 252 -15.24 -24.54 14.60
CA ASN A 252 -15.29 -25.98 14.78
C ASN A 252 -16.44 -26.39 15.71
N ASN A 253 -16.69 -25.64 16.77
CA ASN A 253 -17.78 -25.93 17.69
C ASN A 253 -19.16 -25.63 17.04
N ILE A 254 -19.29 -24.52 16.34
CA ILE A 254 -20.51 -24.20 15.55
C ILE A 254 -20.73 -25.25 14.47
N ASN A 255 -19.68 -25.67 13.73
CA ASN A 255 -19.82 -26.69 12.70
C ASN A 255 -20.18 -28.07 13.28
N LEU A 256 -19.62 -28.48 14.42
CA LEU A 256 -19.97 -29.74 15.09
C LEU A 256 -21.42 -29.73 15.56
N VAL A 257 -21.88 -28.64 16.19
CA VAL A 257 -23.27 -28.53 16.64
C VAL A 257 -24.24 -28.40 15.46
N ALA A 258 -23.86 -27.71 14.37
CA ALA A 258 -24.65 -27.66 13.15
C ALA A 258 -24.80 -29.02 12.46
N ILE A 259 -23.74 -29.84 12.44
CA ILE A 259 -23.80 -31.24 11.96
C ILE A 259 -24.71 -32.08 12.87
N SER A 260 -24.61 -31.93 14.19
CA SER A 260 -25.51 -32.60 15.15
C SER A 260 -26.96 -32.20 14.94
N ALA A 261 -27.27 -30.92 14.82
CA ALA A 261 -28.60 -30.42 14.55
C ALA A 261 -29.17 -30.94 13.22
N ARG A 262 -28.32 -31.07 12.18
CA ARG A 262 -28.74 -31.69 10.90
C ARG A 262 -29.05 -33.17 11.06
N ASN A 263 -28.31 -33.90 11.85
CA ASN A 263 -28.53 -35.33 12.09
C ASN A 263 -29.82 -35.55 12.86
N THR A 264 -30.05 -34.83 13.95
CA THR A 264 -31.31 -34.90 14.73
C THR A 264 -32.53 -34.47 13.91
N LEU A 265 -32.41 -33.49 13.01
CA LEU A 265 -33.45 -33.15 12.06
C LEU A 265 -33.76 -34.31 11.11
N ASN A 266 -32.78 -35.00 10.57
CA ASN A 266 -32.95 -36.15 9.69
C ASN A 266 -33.62 -37.33 10.44
N GLU A 267 -33.25 -37.58 11.69
CA GLU A 267 -33.84 -38.60 12.55
C GLU A 267 -35.31 -38.27 12.83
N PHE A 268 -35.63 -37.03 13.14
CA PHE A 268 -37.00 -36.56 13.33
C PHE A 268 -37.83 -36.72 12.04
N LEU A 269 -37.25 -36.41 10.87
CA LEU A 269 -37.96 -36.57 9.58
C LEU A 269 -38.21 -38.02 9.20
N GLN A 270 -37.32 -38.94 9.57
CA GLN A 270 -37.44 -40.36 9.32
C GLN A 270 -38.39 -41.05 10.31
N SER A 271 -38.42 -40.62 11.58
CA SER A 271 -39.24 -41.18 12.66
C SER A 271 -39.76 -40.06 13.55
N PRO A 272 -40.88 -39.41 13.16
CA PRO A 272 -41.46 -38.32 13.94
C PRO A 272 -41.98 -38.85 15.30
N SER A 273 -41.28 -38.44 16.36
CA SER A 273 -41.65 -38.75 17.76
C SER A 273 -41.39 -37.52 18.64
N LEU A 274 -42.05 -37.47 19.79
CA LEU A 274 -41.82 -36.38 20.76
C LEU A 274 -40.39 -36.39 21.29
N GLU A 275 -39.77 -37.56 21.38
CA GLU A 275 -38.39 -37.75 21.83
C GLU A 275 -37.43 -37.15 20.83
N ASN A 276 -37.55 -37.45 19.54
CA ASN A 276 -36.73 -36.90 18.46
C ASN A 276 -36.94 -35.39 18.29
N TYR A 277 -38.16 -34.88 18.53
CA TYR A 277 -38.44 -33.45 18.56
C TYR A 277 -37.68 -32.73 19.68
N ASN A 278 -37.69 -33.26 20.89
CA ASN A 278 -37.03 -32.67 22.04
C ASN A 278 -35.46 -32.65 21.86
N GLU A 279 -34.92 -33.71 21.22
CA GLU A 279 -33.51 -33.78 20.90
C GLU A 279 -33.12 -32.73 19.85
N LEU A 280 -33.92 -32.54 18.80
CA LEU A 280 -33.75 -31.49 17.80
C LEU A 280 -33.82 -30.10 18.42
N GLU A 281 -34.83 -29.85 19.26
CA GLU A 281 -34.98 -28.56 19.94
C GLU A 281 -33.76 -28.22 20.79
N LYS A 282 -33.23 -29.19 21.54
CA LYS A 282 -32.03 -29.03 22.35
C LYS A 282 -30.82 -28.65 21.50
N THR A 283 -30.56 -29.32 20.39
CA THR A 283 -29.42 -29.03 19.50
C THR A 283 -29.56 -27.69 18.79
N LEU A 284 -30.79 -27.25 18.44
CA LEU A 284 -31.05 -25.92 17.86
C LEU A 284 -30.85 -24.78 18.89
N VAL A 285 -31.23 -24.99 20.17
CA VAL A 285 -30.97 -24.04 21.25
C VAL A 285 -29.45 -23.90 21.49
N GLU A 286 -28.73 -25.01 21.49
CA GLU A 286 -27.28 -25.00 21.64
C GLU A 286 -26.60 -24.24 20.46
N LEU A 287 -27.03 -24.48 19.22
CA LEU A 287 -26.54 -23.77 18.05
C LEU A 287 -26.85 -22.27 18.13
N LYS A 288 -28.05 -21.89 18.56
CA LYS A 288 -28.43 -20.50 18.77
C LYS A 288 -27.54 -19.78 19.78
N ASN A 289 -27.21 -20.46 20.91
CA ASN A 289 -26.35 -19.89 21.95
C ASN A 289 -24.89 -19.74 21.55
N LEU A 290 -24.45 -20.45 20.50
CA LEU A 290 -23.09 -20.31 19.94
C LEU A 290 -22.99 -19.20 18.87
N ILE A 291 -24.13 -18.75 18.34
CA ILE A 291 -24.19 -17.72 17.27
C ILE A 291 -24.51 -16.32 17.85
N LEU A 292 -25.16 -16.26 19.00
CA LEU A 292 -25.50 -15.02 19.72
C LEU A 292 -24.42 -14.63 20.72
#